data_d27a453a3518c9e5f8fc63dd94a9361a
#
_entry.id   d27a453a3518c9e5f8fc63dd94a9361a
#
_cell.length_a   1.000
_cell.length_b   1.000
_cell.length_c   1.000
_cell.angle_alpha   90.00
_cell.angle_beta   90.00
_cell.angle_gamma   90.00
#
_symmetry.space_group_name_H-M   'P 1'
#
loop_
_entity.id
_entity.type
_entity.pdbx_description
1 polymer ?
#
loop_
_entity_poly.entity_id
_entity_poly.type
_entity_poly.pdbx_seq_one_letter_code
_entity_poly.pdbx_strand_id
1 'polypeptide(L)'
;YGLVLGLNDTTMGKLMTRLNDIIKGAIETLKNAEALDFEYCPVCAMKFEGLNKRGCVINGVKITLDNECISEINQEIESRNKEFDSQPNNILKGLGGALIGALVGAIITFILFLLGYVATISGIVAVWLGCFLYKKFGGKANAYMYAIVSGVTLVFLLGTCLLMYIQVSSVLIENKTGIEAFKEAMLQNEFKAEFIKNMFMIFVFTAIGIVCAIIDEVRKNKRQSGI
;
A
#
# COMPACT_ATOMS: atom_id res chain seq x y z
N TYR A 1 20.17 -12.12 19.34
CA TYR A 1 19.40 -13.37 19.42
C TYR A 1 18.24 -13.17 20.40
N GLY A 2 17.00 -13.06 19.94
CA GLY A 2 15.81 -12.92 20.77
C GLY A 2 14.66 -13.72 20.17
N LEU A 3 13.79 -14.28 21.01
CA LEU A 3 12.56 -14.96 20.60
C LEU A 3 11.36 -14.05 20.87
N VAL A 4 10.55 -13.83 19.84
CA VAL A 4 9.26 -13.14 19.97
C VAL A 4 8.17 -14.18 19.76
N LEU A 5 7.38 -14.44 20.82
CA LEU A 5 6.22 -15.31 20.77
C LEU A 5 4.98 -14.51 20.36
N GLY A 6 4.49 -14.73 19.16
CA GLY A 6 3.20 -14.24 18.72
C GLY A 6 2.09 -15.25 19.05
N LEU A 7 1.18 -14.88 19.94
CA LEU A 7 0.02 -15.71 20.27
C LEU A 7 -1.20 -15.16 19.55
N ASN A 8 -1.80 -16.01 18.69
CA ASN A 8 -3.03 -15.67 17.99
C ASN A 8 -4.09 -16.74 18.29
N ASP A 9 -5.15 -16.38 19.00
CA ASP A 9 -6.28 -17.26 19.27
C ASP A 9 -7.61 -16.54 19.01
N THR A 10 -8.62 -17.28 18.64
CA THR A 10 -9.96 -16.77 18.31
C THR A 10 -10.73 -16.25 19.51
N THR A 11 -10.32 -16.61 20.74
CA THR A 11 -11.02 -16.22 21.97
C THR A 11 -10.03 -15.92 23.09
N MET A 12 -10.09 -14.68 23.62
CA MET A 12 -9.23 -14.20 24.71
C MET A 12 -9.29 -15.11 25.95
N GLY A 13 -10.44 -15.68 26.26
CA GLY A 13 -10.61 -16.59 27.42
C GLY A 13 -9.83 -17.90 27.29
N LYS A 14 -9.79 -18.50 26.11
CA LYS A 14 -9.02 -19.74 25.86
C LYS A 14 -7.52 -19.48 25.86
N LEU A 15 -7.10 -18.29 25.37
CA LEU A 15 -5.72 -17.87 25.40
C LEU A 15 -5.22 -17.74 26.82
N MET A 16 -5.98 -17.07 27.70
CA MET A 16 -5.60 -16.84 29.09
C MET A 16 -5.46 -18.14 29.93
N THR A 17 -6.31 -19.14 29.68
CA THR A 17 -6.22 -20.44 30.36
C THR A 17 -4.98 -21.23 29.97
N ARG A 18 -4.46 -21.06 28.74
CA ARG A 18 -3.28 -21.77 28.24
C ARG A 18 -1.99 -20.94 28.34
N LEU A 19 -2.10 -19.66 28.66
CA LEU A 19 -0.97 -18.73 28.64
C LEU A 19 0.19 -19.21 29.54
N ASN A 20 -0.13 -19.68 30.76
CA ASN A 20 0.87 -20.17 31.70
C ASN A 20 1.64 -21.40 31.19
N ASP A 21 0.94 -22.33 30.51
CA ASP A 21 1.57 -23.54 29.97
C ASP A 21 2.43 -23.20 28.76
N ILE A 22 1.96 -22.27 27.90
CA ILE A 22 2.74 -21.77 26.76
C ILE A 22 4.02 -21.06 27.24
N ILE A 23 3.92 -20.19 28.26
CA ILE A 23 5.07 -19.48 28.82
C ILE A 23 6.06 -20.47 29.45
N LYS A 24 5.58 -21.45 30.23
CA LYS A 24 6.45 -22.48 30.83
C LYS A 24 7.18 -23.30 29.77
N GLY A 25 6.46 -23.76 28.73
CA GLY A 25 7.06 -24.50 27.62
C GLY A 25 8.08 -23.67 26.83
N ALA A 26 7.81 -22.39 26.62
CA ALA A 26 8.75 -21.48 25.99
C ALA A 26 10.01 -21.27 26.81
N ILE A 27 9.89 -21.07 28.14
CA ILE A 27 11.02 -20.91 29.05
C ILE A 27 11.88 -22.19 29.08
N GLU A 28 11.25 -23.36 29.10
CA GLU A 28 11.96 -24.63 29.08
C GLU A 28 12.72 -24.84 27.76
N THR A 29 12.07 -24.52 26.64
CA THR A 29 12.72 -24.57 25.33
C THR A 29 13.91 -23.62 25.23
N LEU A 30 13.78 -22.39 25.76
CA LEU A 30 14.85 -21.40 25.75
C LEU A 30 16.02 -21.85 26.67
N LYS A 31 15.73 -22.43 27.81
CA LYS A 31 16.79 -23.00 28.70
C LYS A 31 17.55 -24.13 28.02
N ASN A 32 16.82 -25.04 27.35
CA ASN A 32 17.44 -26.16 26.64
C ASN A 32 18.26 -25.71 25.42
N ALA A 33 17.90 -24.56 24.82
CA ALA A 33 18.63 -23.92 23.71
C ALA A 33 19.78 -23.00 24.20
N GLU A 34 20.08 -22.95 25.50
CA GLU A 34 21.09 -22.06 26.09
C GLU A 34 20.92 -20.60 25.67
N ALA A 35 19.65 -20.14 25.55
CA ALA A 35 19.34 -18.78 25.14
C ALA A 35 19.88 -17.79 26.18
N LEU A 36 20.45 -16.69 25.65
CA LEU A 36 20.99 -15.62 26.48
C LEU A 36 19.89 -14.92 27.28
N ASP A 37 20.21 -14.55 28.52
CA ASP A 37 19.32 -13.85 29.44
C ASP A 37 19.15 -12.36 29.03
N PHE A 38 18.20 -11.67 29.67
CA PHE A 38 17.91 -10.23 29.46
C PHE A 38 19.09 -9.30 29.82
N GLU A 39 20.14 -9.84 30.44
CA GLU A 39 21.41 -9.13 30.74
C GLU A 39 22.31 -8.97 29.49
N TYR A 40 21.95 -9.60 28.37
CA TYR A 40 22.75 -9.60 27.16
C TYR A 40 22.03 -8.85 26.02
N CYS A 41 22.80 -8.14 25.20
CA CYS A 41 22.28 -7.50 24.00
C CYS A 41 21.85 -8.56 22.98
N PRO A 42 20.60 -8.53 22.48
CA PRO A 42 20.13 -9.52 21.52
C PRO A 42 20.77 -9.40 20.12
N VAL A 43 21.52 -8.33 19.85
CA VAL A 43 22.20 -8.11 18.57
C VAL A 43 23.65 -8.61 18.62
N CYS A 44 24.46 -8.12 19.54
CA CYS A 44 25.89 -8.47 19.65
C CYS A 44 26.18 -9.59 20.64
N ALA A 45 25.19 -10.05 21.41
CA ALA A 45 25.32 -11.06 22.44
C ALA A 45 26.32 -10.70 23.59
N MET A 46 26.72 -9.43 23.69
CA MET A 46 27.55 -8.96 24.81
C MET A 46 26.70 -8.62 26.04
N LYS A 47 27.27 -8.84 27.23
CA LYS A 47 26.62 -8.48 28.48
C LYS A 47 26.57 -6.96 28.62
N PHE A 48 25.41 -6.43 29.06
CA PHE A 48 25.30 -5.01 29.32
C PHE A 48 26.19 -4.56 30.46
N GLU A 49 27.09 -3.62 30.20
CA GLU A 49 27.94 -3.01 31.22
C GLU A 49 27.34 -1.67 31.67
N GLY A 50 26.89 -1.60 32.91
CA GLY A 50 26.41 -0.36 33.51
C GLY A 50 25.22 0.28 32.84
N LEU A 51 25.34 1.58 32.51
CA LEU A 51 24.29 2.40 31.86
C LEU A 51 24.31 2.34 30.33
N ASN A 52 25.12 1.46 29.75
CA ASN A 52 25.34 1.41 28.28
C ASN A 52 24.20 0.71 27.52
N LYS A 53 22.98 0.74 28.06
CA LYS A 53 21.80 0.11 27.49
C LYS A 53 20.66 1.10 27.28
N ARG A 54 19.94 0.97 26.18
CA ARG A 54 18.78 1.80 25.84
C ARG A 54 17.61 0.94 25.36
N GLY A 55 16.43 1.26 25.86
CA GLY A 55 15.19 0.67 25.35
C GLY A 55 14.81 1.24 23.99
N CYS A 56 14.61 0.35 23.03
CA CYS A 56 14.16 0.68 21.67
C CYS A 56 12.88 -0.06 21.34
N VAL A 57 12.16 0.41 20.33
CA VAL A 57 10.99 -0.28 19.80
C VAL A 57 11.30 -0.71 18.37
N ILE A 58 11.43 -2.00 18.12
CA ILE A 58 11.66 -2.57 16.79
C ILE A 58 10.46 -3.42 16.40
N ASN A 59 9.83 -3.11 15.27
CA ASN A 59 8.60 -3.80 14.81
C ASN A 59 7.45 -3.85 15.85
N GLY A 60 7.35 -2.81 16.69
CA GLY A 60 6.33 -2.75 17.75
C GLY A 60 6.68 -3.54 19.01
N VAL A 61 7.86 -4.19 19.06
CA VAL A 61 8.37 -4.92 20.22
C VAL A 61 9.39 -4.05 20.95
N LYS A 62 9.20 -3.88 22.26
CA LYS A 62 10.17 -3.19 23.11
C LYS A 62 11.34 -4.14 23.39
N ILE A 63 12.53 -3.74 23.01
CA ILE A 63 13.78 -4.47 23.26
C ILE A 63 14.81 -3.51 23.85
N THR A 64 15.75 -4.07 24.61
CA THR A 64 16.89 -3.32 25.12
C THR A 64 18.12 -3.66 24.27
N LEU A 65 18.82 -2.64 23.80
CA LEU A 65 20.03 -2.78 22.99
C LEU A 65 21.18 -2.03 23.64
N ASP A 66 22.40 -2.43 23.29
CA ASP A 66 23.61 -1.69 23.58
C ASP A 66 23.64 -0.39 22.75
N ASN A 67 24.24 0.68 23.29
CA ASN A 67 24.35 1.95 22.61
C ASN A 67 25.19 1.87 21.32
N GLU A 68 26.19 1.00 21.28
CA GLU A 68 26.99 0.76 20.06
C GLU A 68 26.13 0.12 18.97
N CYS A 69 25.38 -0.92 19.31
CA CYS A 69 24.45 -1.56 18.36
C CYS A 69 23.38 -0.59 17.84
N ILE A 70 22.88 0.31 18.69
CA ILE A 70 21.93 1.37 18.26
C ILE A 70 22.61 2.33 17.27
N SER A 71 23.86 2.71 17.54
CA SER A 71 24.63 3.58 16.66
C SER A 71 24.86 2.93 15.29
N GLU A 72 25.26 1.66 15.26
CA GLU A 72 25.44 0.88 14.03
C GLU A 72 24.15 0.77 13.21
N ILE A 73 23.05 0.42 13.87
CA ILE A 73 21.73 0.34 13.23
C ILE A 73 21.34 1.70 12.63
N ASN A 74 21.53 2.79 13.37
CA ASN A 74 21.23 4.13 12.88
C ASN A 74 22.10 4.54 11.69
N GLN A 75 23.39 4.20 11.72
CA GLN A 75 24.30 4.44 10.59
C GLN A 75 23.90 3.64 9.35
N GLU A 76 23.49 2.39 9.54
CA GLU A 76 23.01 1.56 8.44
C GLU A 76 21.72 2.12 7.81
N ILE A 77 20.78 2.59 8.65
CA ILE A 77 19.57 3.26 8.19
C ILE A 77 19.91 4.54 7.41
N GLU A 78 20.83 5.36 7.95
CA GLU A 78 21.26 6.59 7.27
C GLU A 78 21.95 6.31 5.94
N SER A 79 22.81 5.28 5.88
CA SER A 79 23.48 4.89 4.64
C SER A 79 22.49 4.40 3.59
N ARG A 80 21.50 3.60 3.97
CA ARG A 80 20.42 3.17 3.07
C ARG A 80 19.55 4.32 2.58
N ASN A 81 19.26 5.29 3.46
CA ASN A 81 18.51 6.48 3.06
C ASN A 81 19.32 7.33 2.07
N LYS A 82 20.62 7.53 2.31
CA LYS A 82 21.52 8.24 1.39
C LYS A 82 21.64 7.51 0.05
N GLU A 83 21.75 6.17 0.06
CA GLU A 83 21.76 5.37 -1.16
C GLU A 83 20.43 5.52 -1.94
N PHE A 84 19.30 5.43 -1.25
CA PHE A 84 17.99 5.68 -1.84
C PHE A 84 17.90 7.09 -2.44
N ASP A 85 18.37 8.12 -1.73
CA ASP A 85 18.33 9.51 -2.19
C ASP A 85 19.25 9.76 -3.38
N SER A 86 20.37 9.04 -3.49
CA SER A 86 21.32 9.14 -4.58
C SER A 86 20.87 8.44 -5.87
N GLN A 87 19.91 7.52 -5.79
CA GLN A 87 19.40 6.82 -6.98
C GLN A 87 18.74 7.78 -7.96
N PRO A 88 19.00 7.68 -9.27
CA PRO A 88 18.37 8.54 -10.26
C PRO A 88 16.86 8.34 -10.30
N ASN A 89 16.11 9.43 -10.15
CA ASN A 89 14.66 9.39 -10.27
C ASN A 89 14.23 9.58 -11.74
N ASN A 90 14.01 8.49 -12.45
CA ASN A 90 13.59 8.51 -13.83
C ASN A 90 12.07 8.73 -13.95
N ILE A 91 11.59 9.95 -13.67
CA ILE A 91 10.16 10.30 -13.70
C ILE A 91 9.53 9.96 -15.05
N LEU A 92 10.20 10.23 -16.18
CA LEU A 92 9.70 9.94 -17.52
C LEU A 92 9.48 8.44 -17.76
N LYS A 93 10.42 7.60 -17.33
CA LYS A 93 10.24 6.14 -17.42
C LYS A 93 9.14 5.66 -16.47
N GLY A 94 9.08 6.21 -15.25
CA GLY A 94 8.01 5.95 -14.29
C GLY A 94 6.64 6.33 -14.84
N LEU A 95 6.52 7.48 -15.51
CA LEU A 95 5.28 7.92 -16.17
C LEU A 95 4.81 6.89 -17.22
N GLY A 96 5.73 6.30 -18.00
CA GLY A 96 5.40 5.20 -18.91
C GLY A 96 4.77 4.02 -18.19
N GLY A 97 5.30 3.64 -17.03
CA GLY A 97 4.70 2.62 -16.17
C GLY A 97 3.31 2.98 -15.65
N ALA A 98 3.11 4.24 -15.23
CA ALA A 98 1.81 4.75 -14.78
C ALA A 98 0.77 4.70 -15.90
N LEU A 99 1.15 5.09 -17.14
CA LEU A 99 0.27 5.04 -18.30
C LEU A 99 -0.18 3.60 -18.61
N ILE A 100 0.71 2.63 -18.57
CA ILE A 100 0.35 1.22 -18.78
C ILE A 100 -0.62 0.75 -17.68
N GLY A 101 -0.37 1.09 -16.42
CA GLY A 101 -1.26 0.76 -15.30
C GLY A 101 -2.66 1.38 -15.48
N ALA A 102 -2.74 2.64 -15.87
CA ALA A 102 -3.98 3.35 -16.13
C ALA A 102 -4.76 2.74 -17.31
N LEU A 103 -4.06 2.35 -18.38
CA LEU A 103 -4.66 1.72 -19.56
C LEU A 103 -5.26 0.35 -19.21
N VAL A 104 -4.57 -0.46 -18.43
CA VAL A 104 -5.12 -1.74 -17.91
C VAL A 104 -6.36 -1.47 -17.04
N GLY A 105 -6.31 -0.45 -16.17
CA GLY A 105 -7.47 -0.03 -15.39
C GLY A 105 -8.65 0.39 -16.26
N ALA A 106 -8.41 1.14 -17.34
CA ALA A 106 -9.42 1.54 -18.29
C ALA A 106 -10.08 0.35 -19.01
N ILE A 107 -9.28 -0.66 -19.40
CA ILE A 107 -9.79 -1.90 -20.00
C ILE A 107 -10.67 -2.66 -19.01
N ILE A 108 -10.24 -2.79 -17.75
CA ILE A 108 -11.04 -3.42 -16.70
C ILE A 108 -12.35 -2.66 -16.48
N THR A 109 -12.29 -1.32 -16.45
CA THR A 109 -13.49 -0.45 -16.36
C THR A 109 -14.46 -0.72 -17.49
N PHE A 110 -13.96 -0.80 -18.72
CA PHE A 110 -14.76 -1.07 -19.90
C PHE A 110 -15.46 -2.44 -19.81
N ILE A 111 -14.72 -3.49 -19.45
CA ILE A 111 -15.28 -4.85 -19.32
C ILE A 111 -16.36 -4.90 -18.23
N LEU A 112 -16.10 -4.31 -17.05
CA LEU A 112 -17.05 -4.30 -15.95
C LEU A 112 -18.33 -3.52 -16.31
N PHE A 113 -18.19 -2.43 -17.05
CA PHE A 113 -19.33 -1.66 -17.53
C PHE A 113 -20.21 -2.48 -18.49
N LEU A 114 -19.61 -3.21 -19.44
CA LEU A 114 -20.34 -4.10 -20.35
C LEU A 114 -21.10 -5.21 -19.60
N LEU A 115 -20.60 -5.63 -18.45
CA LEU A 115 -21.25 -6.63 -17.58
C LEU A 115 -22.33 -5.99 -16.67
N GLY A 116 -22.59 -4.69 -16.77
CA GLY A 116 -23.56 -3.99 -15.93
C GLY A 116 -23.09 -3.73 -14.49
N TYR A 117 -21.81 -3.94 -14.20
CA TYR A 117 -21.26 -3.65 -12.89
C TYR A 117 -20.71 -2.22 -12.80
N VAL A 118 -20.89 -1.59 -11.66
CA VAL A 118 -20.28 -0.29 -11.39
C VAL A 118 -18.76 -0.46 -11.34
N ALA A 119 -18.05 0.23 -12.22
CA ALA A 119 -16.61 0.06 -12.45
C ALA A 119 -15.70 0.61 -11.32
N THR A 120 -16.14 0.49 -10.07
CA THR A 120 -15.51 1.14 -8.92
C THR A 120 -14.19 0.48 -8.50
N ILE A 121 -14.11 -0.85 -8.59
CA ILE A 121 -12.91 -1.62 -8.17
C ILE A 121 -11.72 -1.35 -9.09
N SER A 122 -11.97 -0.99 -10.35
CA SER A 122 -10.91 -0.72 -11.34
C SER A 122 -9.97 0.41 -10.93
N GLY A 123 -10.45 1.42 -10.19
CA GLY A 123 -9.62 2.51 -9.67
C GLY A 123 -8.53 2.03 -8.70
N ILE A 124 -8.86 1.11 -7.80
CA ILE A 124 -7.90 0.54 -6.86
C ILE A 124 -6.83 -0.27 -7.61
N VAL A 125 -7.27 -1.12 -8.54
CA VAL A 125 -6.37 -1.98 -9.34
C VAL A 125 -5.45 -1.12 -10.21
N ALA A 126 -5.98 -0.09 -10.87
CA ALA A 126 -5.22 0.81 -11.72
C ALA A 126 -4.14 1.56 -10.95
N VAL A 127 -4.45 2.11 -9.78
CA VAL A 127 -3.48 2.80 -8.91
C VAL A 127 -2.41 1.83 -8.42
N TRP A 128 -2.82 0.66 -7.92
CA TRP A 128 -1.87 -0.33 -7.40
C TRP A 128 -0.89 -0.80 -8.49
N LEU A 129 -1.42 -1.16 -9.65
CA LEU A 129 -0.62 -1.59 -10.81
C LEU A 129 0.24 -0.43 -11.34
N GLY A 130 -0.31 0.79 -11.39
CA GLY A 130 0.40 1.99 -11.80
C GLY A 130 1.59 2.28 -10.89
N CYS A 131 1.44 2.22 -9.57
CA CYS A 131 2.54 2.38 -8.60
C CYS A 131 3.59 1.27 -8.73
N PHE A 132 3.15 0.03 -8.94
CA PHE A 132 4.06 -1.10 -9.16
C PHE A 132 4.91 -0.92 -10.42
N LEU A 133 4.27 -0.60 -11.54
CA LEU A 133 4.95 -0.40 -12.83
C LEU A 133 5.82 0.86 -12.82
N TYR A 134 5.37 1.95 -12.18
CA TYR A 134 6.15 3.16 -12.01
C TYR A 134 7.53 2.87 -11.39
N LYS A 135 7.54 2.10 -10.31
CA LYS A 135 8.78 1.66 -9.63
C LYS A 135 9.61 0.73 -10.51
N LYS A 136 8.97 -0.24 -11.16
CA LYS A 136 9.65 -1.20 -12.05
C LYS A 136 10.34 -0.52 -13.24
N PHE A 137 9.80 0.60 -13.72
CA PHE A 137 10.39 1.39 -14.81
C PHE A 137 11.46 2.39 -14.33
N GLY A 138 11.81 2.38 -13.04
CA GLY A 138 12.91 3.17 -12.48
C GLY A 138 12.48 4.52 -11.88
N GLY A 139 11.19 4.72 -11.62
CA GLY A 139 10.70 5.84 -10.82
C GLY A 139 10.89 5.56 -9.32
N LYS A 140 11.18 6.59 -8.53
CA LYS A 140 11.29 6.48 -7.07
C LYS A 140 9.93 6.43 -6.39
N ALA A 141 9.83 5.64 -5.32
CA ALA A 141 8.67 5.60 -4.43
C ALA A 141 8.65 6.84 -3.52
N ASN A 142 8.22 7.97 -4.04
CA ASN A 142 8.09 9.22 -3.33
C ASN A 142 6.68 9.83 -3.49
N ALA A 143 6.40 10.95 -2.85
CA ALA A 143 5.11 11.63 -2.95
C ALA A 143 4.71 11.96 -4.41
N TYR A 144 5.69 12.30 -5.26
CA TYR A 144 5.45 12.58 -6.68
C TYR A 144 4.94 11.36 -7.45
N MET A 145 5.39 10.15 -7.10
CA MET A 145 4.87 8.92 -7.69
C MET A 145 3.36 8.81 -7.51
N TYR A 146 2.88 9.00 -6.29
CA TYR A 146 1.44 8.89 -6.00
C TYR A 146 0.63 9.98 -6.72
N ALA A 147 1.15 11.21 -6.77
CA ALA A 147 0.51 12.31 -7.50
C ALA A 147 0.44 12.03 -9.01
N ILE A 148 1.52 11.56 -9.61
CA ILE A 148 1.57 11.22 -11.05
C ILE A 148 0.65 10.04 -11.35
N VAL A 149 0.77 8.93 -10.62
CA VAL A 149 -0.04 7.73 -10.85
C VAL A 149 -1.53 8.03 -10.68
N SER A 150 -1.91 8.75 -9.61
CA SER A 150 -3.32 9.10 -9.39
C SER A 150 -3.87 10.04 -10.45
N GLY A 151 -3.10 11.06 -10.84
CA GLY A 151 -3.50 12.00 -11.89
C GLY A 151 -3.73 11.30 -13.23
N VAL A 152 -2.76 10.48 -13.65
CA VAL A 152 -2.87 9.69 -14.89
C VAL A 152 -4.05 8.72 -14.82
N THR A 153 -4.20 7.99 -13.72
CA THR A 153 -5.31 7.04 -13.52
C THR A 153 -6.66 7.76 -13.59
N LEU A 154 -6.82 8.89 -12.91
CA LEU A 154 -8.06 9.68 -12.96
C LEU A 154 -8.40 10.11 -14.37
N VAL A 155 -7.45 10.68 -15.11
CA VAL A 155 -7.67 11.11 -16.50
C VAL A 155 -8.14 9.95 -17.37
N PHE A 156 -7.50 8.79 -17.27
CA PHE A 156 -7.87 7.62 -18.07
C PHE A 156 -9.25 7.06 -17.69
N LEU A 157 -9.53 6.90 -16.40
CA LEU A 157 -10.79 6.33 -15.93
C LEU A 157 -11.97 7.27 -16.19
N LEU A 158 -11.82 8.57 -15.94
CA LEU A 158 -12.84 9.57 -16.24
C LEU A 158 -13.08 9.68 -17.74
N GLY A 159 -12.02 9.68 -18.54
CA GLY A 159 -12.11 9.67 -19.99
C GLY A 159 -12.84 8.43 -20.53
N THR A 160 -12.49 7.25 -20.02
CA THR A 160 -13.16 5.99 -20.39
C THR A 160 -14.63 6.02 -20.00
N CYS A 161 -14.95 6.45 -18.79
CA CYS A 161 -16.33 6.58 -18.31
C CYS A 161 -17.13 7.55 -19.20
N LEU A 162 -16.57 8.71 -19.51
CA LEU A 162 -17.22 9.69 -20.41
C LEU A 162 -17.50 9.10 -21.78
N LEU A 163 -16.52 8.43 -22.39
CA LEU A 163 -16.69 7.79 -23.69
C LEU A 163 -17.79 6.74 -23.69
N MET A 164 -17.87 5.94 -22.62
CA MET A 164 -18.95 4.94 -22.47
C MET A 164 -20.32 5.60 -22.36
N TYR A 165 -20.46 6.66 -21.58
CA TYR A 165 -21.74 7.39 -21.47
C TYR A 165 -22.14 8.07 -22.79
N ILE A 166 -21.18 8.55 -23.57
CA ILE A 166 -21.43 9.06 -24.94
C ILE A 166 -21.95 7.93 -25.84
N GLN A 167 -21.38 6.74 -25.76
CA GLN A 167 -21.85 5.59 -26.55
C GLN A 167 -23.26 5.14 -26.12
N VAL A 168 -23.53 5.03 -24.83
CA VAL A 168 -24.84 4.66 -24.29
C VAL A 168 -25.88 5.69 -24.68
N SER A 169 -25.58 7.00 -24.63
CA SER A 169 -26.50 8.05 -25.03
C SER A 169 -26.87 7.97 -26.50
N SER A 170 -25.92 7.55 -27.35
CA SER A 170 -26.19 7.37 -28.81
C SER A 170 -27.13 6.19 -29.11
N VAL A 171 -27.30 5.27 -28.16
CA VAL A 171 -28.28 4.17 -28.26
C VAL A 171 -29.62 4.60 -27.67
N LEU A 172 -29.62 5.45 -26.63
CA LEU A 172 -30.84 5.88 -25.93
C LEU A 172 -31.61 6.98 -26.68
N ILE A 173 -30.92 7.85 -27.41
CA ILE A 173 -31.52 9.00 -28.10
C ILE A 173 -31.59 8.68 -29.60
N GLU A 174 -32.81 8.46 -30.06
CA GLU A 174 -33.07 8.25 -31.50
C GLU A 174 -32.67 9.48 -32.33
N ASN A 175 -32.12 9.22 -33.52
CA ASN A 175 -31.70 10.24 -34.51
C ASN A 175 -30.54 11.17 -34.07
N LYS A 176 -29.84 10.91 -32.95
CA LYS A 176 -28.64 11.66 -32.56
C LYS A 176 -27.52 10.69 -32.16
N THR A 177 -26.29 11.12 -32.41
CA THR A 177 -25.11 10.32 -32.09
C THR A 177 -24.03 11.17 -31.42
N GLY A 178 -23.14 10.50 -30.68
CA GLY A 178 -21.98 11.13 -30.06
C GLY A 178 -22.33 12.19 -29.03
N ILE A 179 -21.69 13.33 -29.12
CA ILE A 179 -21.79 14.41 -28.12
C ILE A 179 -23.19 15.05 -28.12
N GLU A 180 -23.90 15.08 -29.26
CA GLU A 180 -25.26 15.64 -29.31
C GLU A 180 -26.25 14.77 -28.56
N ALA A 181 -26.19 13.45 -28.75
CA ALA A 181 -26.98 12.51 -27.98
C ALA A 181 -26.66 12.59 -26.47
N PHE A 182 -25.38 12.73 -26.11
CA PHE A 182 -24.97 12.89 -24.73
C PHE A 182 -25.52 14.16 -24.06
N LYS A 183 -25.47 15.29 -24.77
CA LYS A 183 -26.05 16.55 -24.26
C LYS A 183 -27.56 16.42 -24.00
N GLU A 184 -28.27 15.75 -24.85
CA GLU A 184 -29.72 15.55 -24.69
C GLU A 184 -30.03 14.54 -23.58
N ALA A 185 -29.28 13.44 -23.50
CA ALA A 185 -29.39 12.48 -22.40
C ALA A 185 -29.11 13.12 -21.02
N MET A 186 -28.19 14.08 -20.96
CA MET A 186 -27.89 14.84 -19.72
C MET A 186 -29.03 15.76 -19.27
N LEU A 187 -30.05 16.00 -20.07
CA LEU A 187 -31.27 16.69 -19.63
C LEU A 187 -32.22 15.77 -18.85
N GLN A 188 -32.06 14.45 -18.99
CA GLN A 188 -32.80 13.47 -18.23
C GLN A 188 -32.20 13.33 -16.83
N ASN A 189 -33.00 13.55 -15.79
CA ASN A 189 -32.52 13.57 -14.41
C ASN A 189 -31.89 12.23 -13.99
N GLU A 190 -32.44 11.11 -14.39
CA GLU A 190 -31.93 9.77 -14.06
C GLU A 190 -30.56 9.52 -14.68
N PHE A 191 -30.40 9.77 -15.96
CA PHE A 191 -29.13 9.63 -16.68
C PHE A 191 -28.04 10.52 -16.09
N LYS A 192 -28.38 11.80 -15.82
CA LYS A 192 -27.47 12.76 -15.19
C LYS A 192 -27.03 12.32 -13.79
N ALA A 193 -27.97 11.86 -12.98
CA ALA A 193 -27.68 11.41 -11.62
C ALA A 193 -26.73 10.21 -11.63
N GLU A 194 -26.96 9.24 -12.52
CA GLU A 194 -26.14 8.05 -12.65
C GLU A 194 -24.74 8.36 -13.18
N PHE A 195 -24.64 9.24 -14.17
CA PHE A 195 -23.36 9.74 -14.66
C PHE A 195 -22.53 10.41 -13.55
N ILE A 196 -23.13 11.36 -12.81
CA ILE A 196 -22.44 12.06 -11.71
C ILE A 196 -22.04 11.08 -10.61
N LYS A 197 -22.91 10.15 -10.25
CA LYS A 197 -22.62 9.11 -9.26
C LYS A 197 -21.39 8.28 -9.67
N ASN A 198 -21.34 7.82 -10.91
CA ASN A 198 -20.21 7.01 -11.39
C ASN A 198 -18.91 7.81 -11.47
N MET A 199 -18.95 9.07 -11.90
CA MET A 199 -17.81 9.98 -11.85
C MET A 199 -17.29 10.17 -10.44
N PHE A 200 -18.19 10.41 -9.47
CA PHE A 200 -17.82 10.56 -8.06
C PHE A 200 -17.22 9.28 -7.49
N MET A 201 -17.79 8.12 -7.81
CA MET A 201 -17.26 6.82 -7.35
C MET A 201 -15.84 6.57 -7.86
N ILE A 202 -15.51 6.95 -9.10
CA ILE A 202 -14.13 6.85 -9.62
C ILE A 202 -13.15 7.64 -8.74
N PHE A 203 -13.50 8.87 -8.34
CA PHE A 203 -12.68 9.66 -7.43
C PHE A 203 -12.47 8.97 -6.09
N VAL A 204 -13.56 8.48 -5.47
CA VAL A 204 -13.51 7.81 -4.16
C VAL A 204 -12.63 6.56 -4.23
N PHE A 205 -12.82 5.69 -5.20
CA PHE A 205 -12.05 4.44 -5.30
C PHE A 205 -10.61 4.66 -5.72
N THR A 206 -10.32 5.69 -6.52
CA THR A 206 -8.94 6.09 -6.81
C THR A 206 -8.26 6.60 -5.53
N ALA A 207 -8.93 7.41 -4.72
CA ALA A 207 -8.40 7.87 -3.43
C ALA A 207 -8.13 6.70 -2.46
N ILE A 208 -9.06 5.74 -2.37
CA ILE A 208 -8.85 4.51 -1.59
C ILE A 208 -7.64 3.74 -2.12
N GLY A 209 -7.50 3.60 -3.44
CA GLY A 209 -6.35 2.94 -4.07
C GLY A 209 -5.02 3.59 -3.69
N ILE A 210 -4.96 4.92 -3.64
CA ILE A 210 -3.77 5.67 -3.20
C ILE A 210 -3.45 5.39 -1.74
N VAL A 211 -4.46 5.46 -0.86
CA VAL A 211 -4.27 5.17 0.56
C VAL A 211 -3.75 3.74 0.76
N CYS A 212 -4.34 2.76 0.07
CA CYS A 212 -3.87 1.38 0.11
C CYS A 212 -2.42 1.23 -0.38
N ALA A 213 -2.05 1.92 -1.46
CA ALA A 213 -0.69 1.90 -2.00
C ALA A 213 0.33 2.52 -1.02
N ILE A 214 -0.02 3.63 -0.36
CA ILE A 214 0.81 4.26 0.67
C ILE A 214 0.98 3.33 1.88
N ILE A 215 -0.11 2.71 2.36
CA ILE A 215 -0.05 1.79 3.49
C ILE A 215 0.85 0.58 3.16
N ASP A 216 0.74 0.02 1.96
CA ASP A 216 1.57 -1.10 1.52
C ASP A 216 3.06 -0.70 1.49
N GLU A 217 3.38 0.48 0.99
CA GLU A 217 4.75 1.00 0.97
C GLU A 217 5.31 1.24 2.38
N VAL A 218 4.53 1.87 3.25
CA VAL A 218 4.92 2.08 4.66
C VAL A 218 5.15 0.74 5.38
N ARG A 219 4.32 -0.26 5.10
CA ARG A 219 4.50 -1.61 5.66
C ARG A 219 5.77 -2.29 5.13
N LYS A 220 6.07 -2.14 3.85
CA LYS A 220 7.30 -2.68 3.24
C LYS A 220 8.54 -2.02 3.82
N ASN A 221 8.54 -0.70 3.93
CA ASN A 221 9.64 0.05 4.52
C ASN A 221 9.87 -0.33 5.98
N LYS A 222 8.80 -0.49 6.79
CA LYS A 222 8.91 -0.98 8.16
C LYS A 222 9.48 -2.40 8.26
N ARG A 223 9.14 -3.29 7.32
CA ARG A 223 9.70 -4.66 7.28
C ARG A 223 11.18 -4.67 6.87
N GLN A 224 11.59 -3.74 6.02
CA GLN A 224 12.98 -3.64 5.55
C GLN A 224 13.88 -2.91 6.53
N SER A 225 13.36 -1.93 7.27
CA SER A 225 14.13 -1.20 8.29
C SER A 225 14.35 -1.98 9.59
N GLY A 226 13.65 -3.09 9.77
CA GLY A 226 13.76 -3.88 11.00
C GLY A 226 13.32 -3.13 12.28
N ILE A 227 12.70 -1.98 12.14
CA ILE A 227 12.30 -1.06 13.21
C ILE A 227 10.78 -0.97 13.31
#